data_731346ba1d54420a90edb1f170852014
#
_entry.id   731346ba1d54420a90edb1f170852014
#
_cell.length_a   1.000
_cell.length_b   1.000
_cell.length_c   1.000
_cell.angle_alpha   90.00
_cell.angle_beta   90.00
_cell.angle_gamma   90.00
#
_symmetry.space_group_name_H-M   'P 1'
#
loop_
_entity.id
_entity.type
_entity.pdbx_description
1 polymer ?
#
loop_
_entity_poly.entity_id
_entity_poly.type
_entity_poly.pdbx_seq_one_letter_code
_entity_poly.pdbx_strand_id
1 'polypeptide(L)'
;MYHIIINPASRSGRGAKIWSEQIEPALKESNAVYQTYFSKKAGEVKHLAAQITAEYTDETDLRLIILGGDGTVNEALQGIADPSKVILGYIPTGSSNDLARDLNIPKEPKAALDLILRDAAPRVIDLGRLTYLDEDQPEESRLFAVSCGIGFDAAVCAEAMHSPIKDTMNRIGLGKLTYLGIALKQLITARKVSCTLTLEDTVHNRQEDLSLPRFLFVTCMSHRYEGGGNQF
;
A
#
# COMPACT_ATOMS: atom_id res chain seq x y z
N MET A 1 10.38 -2.27 21.65
CA MET A 1 8.95 -1.89 21.74
C MET A 1 8.37 -1.85 20.34
N TYR A 2 7.11 -2.24 20.15
CA TYR A 2 6.40 -2.18 18.88
C TYR A 2 5.40 -1.02 18.88
N HIS A 3 5.36 -0.24 17.80
CA HIS A 3 4.30 0.72 17.54
C HIS A 3 3.33 0.12 16.52
N ILE A 4 2.03 0.07 16.82
CA ILE A 4 1.06 -0.66 16.01
C ILE A 4 -0.03 0.29 15.53
N ILE A 5 -0.07 0.57 14.24
CA ILE A 5 -1.16 1.33 13.62
C ILE A 5 -2.23 0.32 13.15
N ILE A 6 -3.45 0.54 13.59
CA ILE A 6 -4.59 -0.33 13.32
C ILE A 6 -5.60 0.44 12.48
N ASN A 7 -5.98 -0.13 11.33
CA ASN A 7 -7.11 0.34 10.55
C ASN A 7 -8.35 -0.52 10.86
N PRO A 8 -9.24 -0.09 11.79
CA PRO A 8 -10.40 -0.87 12.19
C PRO A 8 -11.40 -1.07 11.06
N ALA A 9 -11.43 -0.16 10.08
CA ALA A 9 -12.34 -0.21 8.93
C ALA A 9 -11.87 -1.18 7.83
N SER A 10 -10.65 -1.69 7.90
CA SER A 10 -10.13 -2.62 6.90
C SER A 10 -11.05 -3.84 6.72
N ARG A 11 -11.16 -4.34 5.47
CA ARG A 11 -12.03 -5.46 5.09
C ARG A 11 -13.48 -5.28 5.58
N SER A 12 -14.06 -4.09 5.32
CA SER A 12 -15.45 -3.73 5.70
C SER A 12 -15.71 -3.83 7.21
N GLY A 13 -14.77 -3.34 8.04
CA GLY A 13 -14.89 -3.27 9.50
C GLY A 13 -14.37 -4.51 10.26
N ARG A 14 -13.82 -5.50 9.58
CA ARG A 14 -13.24 -6.69 10.23
C ARG A 14 -11.91 -6.43 10.94
N GLY A 15 -11.21 -5.34 10.59
CA GLY A 15 -9.93 -4.99 11.22
C GLY A 15 -10.02 -4.84 12.73
N ALA A 16 -11.07 -4.18 13.23
CA ALA A 16 -11.32 -4.05 14.68
C ALA A 16 -11.48 -5.42 15.36
N LYS A 17 -12.25 -6.33 14.74
CA LYS A 17 -12.50 -7.67 15.28
C LYS A 17 -11.24 -8.51 15.27
N ILE A 18 -10.46 -8.49 14.19
CA ILE A 18 -9.17 -9.19 14.08
C ILE A 18 -8.22 -8.70 15.19
N TRP A 19 -8.16 -7.39 15.41
CA TRP A 19 -7.36 -6.83 16.47
C TRP A 19 -7.76 -7.39 17.84
N SER A 20 -9.03 -7.23 18.24
CA SER A 20 -9.50 -7.57 19.59
C SER A 20 -9.54 -9.09 19.88
N GLU A 21 -9.83 -9.89 18.86
CA GLU A 21 -10.01 -11.35 19.05
C GLU A 21 -8.73 -12.17 18.81
N GLN A 22 -7.79 -11.66 17.99
CA GLN A 22 -6.63 -12.46 17.59
C GLN A 22 -5.29 -11.81 17.94
N ILE A 23 -5.12 -10.52 17.60
CA ILE A 23 -3.80 -9.87 17.67
C ILE A 23 -3.48 -9.40 19.09
N GLU A 24 -4.38 -8.66 19.71
CA GLU A 24 -4.15 -8.15 21.07
C GLU A 24 -3.97 -9.26 22.10
N PRO A 25 -4.79 -10.34 22.10
CA PRO A 25 -4.55 -11.47 23.01
C PRO A 25 -3.20 -12.15 22.78
N ALA A 26 -2.79 -12.36 21.54
CA ALA A 26 -1.51 -12.96 21.20
C ALA A 26 -0.31 -12.09 21.60
N LEU A 27 -0.41 -10.77 21.49
CA LEU A 27 0.60 -9.83 21.98
C LEU A 27 0.73 -9.88 23.51
N LYS A 28 -0.38 -9.94 24.22
CA LYS A 28 -0.40 -10.09 25.69
C LYS A 28 0.22 -11.42 26.12
N GLU A 29 -0.10 -12.51 25.43
CA GLU A 29 0.46 -13.84 25.70
C GLU A 29 1.99 -13.89 25.46
N SER A 30 2.47 -13.19 24.43
CA SER A 30 3.90 -13.12 24.12
C SER A 30 4.72 -12.19 25.01
N ASN A 31 4.10 -11.46 25.94
CA ASN A 31 4.70 -10.40 26.75
C ASN A 31 5.40 -9.31 25.93
N ALA A 32 5.00 -9.10 24.69
CA ALA A 32 5.55 -8.04 23.85
C ALA A 32 5.19 -6.65 24.40
N VAL A 33 6.16 -5.74 24.41
CA VAL A 33 5.92 -4.34 24.77
C VAL A 33 5.46 -3.59 23.51
N TYR A 34 4.26 -3.02 23.55
CA TYR A 34 3.67 -2.33 22.39
C TYR A 34 2.83 -1.14 22.76
N GLN A 35 2.66 -0.23 21.80
CA GLN A 35 1.76 0.91 21.84
C GLN A 35 0.86 0.89 20.61
N THR A 36 -0.42 1.23 20.75
CA THR A 36 -1.44 1.12 19.70
C THR A 36 -2.00 2.46 19.28
N TYR A 37 -2.27 2.58 17.97
CA TYR A 37 -2.82 3.77 17.35
C TYR A 37 -3.93 3.36 16.38
N PHE A 38 -5.16 3.82 16.64
CA PHE A 38 -6.31 3.48 15.81
C PHE A 38 -6.64 4.62 14.85
N SER A 39 -6.66 4.32 13.55
CA SER A 39 -7.15 5.30 12.58
C SER A 39 -8.68 5.40 12.62
N LYS A 40 -9.19 6.62 12.58
CA LYS A 40 -10.64 6.93 12.64
C LYS A 40 -11.22 7.24 11.26
N LYS A 41 -10.37 7.66 10.32
CA LYS A 41 -10.75 8.04 8.95
C LYS A 41 -9.62 7.80 7.96
N ALA A 42 -9.95 7.82 6.67
CA ALA A 42 -8.95 7.80 5.60
C ALA A 42 -7.99 9.00 5.70
N GLY A 43 -6.73 8.79 5.37
CA GLY A 43 -5.66 9.78 5.47
C GLY A 43 -5.03 9.93 6.86
N GLU A 44 -5.65 9.39 7.93
CA GLU A 44 -5.14 9.55 9.29
C GLU A 44 -3.91 8.68 9.57
N VAL A 45 -3.78 7.53 8.91
CA VAL A 45 -2.62 6.63 9.05
C VAL A 45 -1.32 7.34 8.70
N LYS A 46 -1.32 8.21 7.67
CA LYS A 46 -0.19 9.08 7.33
C LYS A 46 0.24 9.94 8.52
N HIS A 47 -0.71 10.58 9.19
CA HIS A 47 -0.42 11.47 10.33
C HIS A 47 0.07 10.68 11.55
N LEU A 48 -0.51 9.52 11.82
CA LEU A 48 -0.06 8.62 12.89
C LEU A 48 1.37 8.14 12.63
N ALA A 49 1.69 7.71 11.41
CA ALA A 49 3.04 7.30 11.06
C ALA A 49 4.05 8.45 11.19
N ALA A 50 3.66 9.66 10.74
CA ALA A 50 4.51 10.86 10.87
C ALA A 50 4.77 11.20 12.35
N GLN A 51 3.75 11.16 13.19
CA GLN A 51 3.88 11.41 14.62
C GLN A 51 4.82 10.38 15.28
N ILE A 52 4.59 9.09 15.04
CA ILE A 52 5.40 8.01 15.62
C ILE A 52 6.87 8.15 15.21
N THR A 53 7.14 8.41 13.93
CA THR A 53 8.52 8.55 13.43
C THR A 53 9.20 9.82 13.91
N ALA A 54 8.45 10.92 14.12
CA ALA A 54 9.01 12.17 14.67
C ALA A 54 9.31 12.09 16.18
N GLU A 55 8.51 11.36 16.93
CA GLU A 55 8.69 11.15 18.37
C GLU A 55 9.73 10.09 18.70
N TYR A 56 10.12 9.26 17.72
CA TYR A 56 11.09 8.20 17.94
C TYR A 56 12.52 8.70 17.89
N THR A 57 13.19 8.69 19.03
CA THR A 57 14.54 9.25 19.21
C THR A 57 15.62 8.21 19.51
N ASP A 58 15.23 6.92 19.55
CA ASP A 58 16.18 5.85 19.82
C ASP A 58 17.17 5.68 18.66
N GLU A 59 18.40 5.26 18.96
CA GLU A 59 19.43 4.96 17.95
C GLU A 59 19.15 3.68 17.16
N THR A 60 18.20 2.86 17.62
CA THR A 60 17.79 1.60 16.98
C THR A 60 16.68 1.84 15.97
N ASP A 61 16.48 0.88 15.06
CA ASP A 61 15.38 0.95 14.09
C ASP A 61 14.01 0.90 14.76
N LEU A 62 13.12 1.78 14.32
CA LEU A 62 11.73 1.80 14.74
C LEU A 62 10.98 0.55 14.25
N ARG A 63 10.38 -0.21 15.15
CA ARG A 63 9.52 -1.36 14.82
C ARG A 63 8.07 -0.91 14.71
N LEU A 64 7.61 -0.68 13.49
CA LEU A 64 6.26 -0.21 13.17
C LEU A 64 5.44 -1.35 12.56
N ILE A 65 4.32 -1.71 13.18
CA ILE A 65 3.40 -2.74 12.67
C ILE A 65 2.16 -2.05 12.08
N ILE A 66 1.78 -2.46 10.88
CA ILE A 66 0.54 -2.01 10.22
C ILE A 66 -0.45 -3.17 10.15
N LEU A 67 -1.60 -3.01 10.81
CA LEU A 67 -2.76 -3.89 10.65
C LEU A 67 -3.75 -3.23 9.68
N GLY A 68 -3.79 -3.70 8.45
CA GLY A 68 -4.58 -3.09 7.39
C GLY A 68 -4.46 -3.81 6.05
N GLY A 69 -4.83 -3.14 4.97
CA GLY A 69 -4.59 -3.56 3.59
C GLY A 69 -3.45 -2.77 2.95
N ASP A 70 -3.18 -3.02 1.65
CA ASP A 70 -2.13 -2.33 0.88
C ASP A 70 -2.30 -0.80 0.92
N GLY A 71 -3.55 -0.30 0.87
CA GLY A 71 -3.85 1.12 1.03
C GLY A 71 -3.43 1.69 2.39
N THR A 72 -3.55 0.90 3.47
CA THR A 72 -3.12 1.32 4.81
C THR A 72 -1.59 1.40 4.89
N VAL A 73 -0.89 0.43 4.29
CA VAL A 73 0.57 0.46 4.18
C VAL A 73 1.01 1.67 3.34
N ASN A 74 0.35 1.92 2.20
CA ASN A 74 0.65 3.06 1.34
C ASN A 74 0.45 4.40 2.07
N GLU A 75 -0.62 4.57 2.86
CA GLU A 75 -0.80 5.75 3.70
C GLU A 75 0.33 5.90 4.73
N ALA A 76 0.71 4.82 5.42
CA ALA A 76 1.79 4.86 6.41
C ALA A 76 3.12 5.32 5.79
N LEU A 77 3.47 4.81 4.60
CA LEU A 77 4.67 5.21 3.88
C LEU A 77 4.73 6.71 3.59
N GLN A 78 3.58 7.37 3.35
CA GLN A 78 3.55 8.83 3.14
C GLN A 78 3.82 9.64 4.42
N GLY A 79 3.75 9.02 5.59
CA GLY A 79 4.04 9.67 6.88
C GLY A 79 5.43 9.38 7.40
N ILE A 80 6.12 8.38 6.90
CA ILE A 80 7.45 7.99 7.36
C ILE A 80 8.49 8.90 6.70
N ALA A 81 9.21 9.68 7.51
CA ALA A 81 10.20 10.63 7.00
C ALA A 81 11.44 9.93 6.42
N ASP A 82 11.92 8.88 7.09
CA ASP A 82 13.06 8.09 6.66
C ASP A 82 12.73 6.58 6.76
N PRO A 83 12.28 5.96 5.65
CA PRO A 83 11.96 4.54 5.64
C PRO A 83 13.13 3.61 5.96
N SER A 84 14.38 4.06 5.77
CA SER A 84 15.57 3.25 6.04
C SER A 84 15.78 2.96 7.53
N LYS A 85 15.13 3.74 8.41
CA LYS A 85 15.16 3.58 9.87
C LYS A 85 13.94 2.87 10.44
N VAL A 86 13.10 2.29 9.59
CA VAL A 86 11.86 1.65 10.01
C VAL A 86 11.84 0.19 9.59
N ILE A 87 11.69 -0.69 10.58
CA ILE A 87 11.36 -2.10 10.34
C ILE A 87 9.84 -2.22 10.34
N LEU A 88 9.28 -2.43 9.15
CA LEU A 88 7.83 -2.51 8.95
C LEU A 88 7.34 -3.95 9.12
N GLY A 89 6.49 -4.19 10.11
CA GLY A 89 5.69 -5.41 10.24
C GLY A 89 4.34 -5.21 9.53
N TYR A 90 3.88 -6.19 8.78
CA TYR A 90 2.61 -6.11 8.08
C TYR A 90 1.68 -7.27 8.46
N ILE A 91 0.51 -6.95 9.03
CA ILE A 91 -0.57 -7.89 9.32
C ILE A 91 -1.69 -7.63 8.30
N PRO A 92 -1.80 -8.47 7.25
CA PRO A 92 -2.67 -8.22 6.11
C PRO A 92 -4.14 -8.49 6.46
N THR A 93 -4.96 -7.44 6.48
CA THR A 93 -6.41 -7.52 6.71
C THR A 93 -7.24 -6.91 5.59
N GLY A 94 -6.61 -6.55 4.48
CA GLY A 94 -7.27 -6.01 3.28
C GLY A 94 -7.89 -7.09 2.39
N SER A 95 -8.41 -6.67 1.25
CA SER A 95 -9.04 -7.57 0.26
C SER A 95 -8.02 -8.24 -0.67
N SER A 96 -7.02 -7.50 -1.13
CA SER A 96 -5.97 -7.96 -2.07
C SER A 96 -4.72 -8.41 -1.36
N ASN A 97 -4.09 -7.52 -0.60
CA ASN A 97 -2.84 -7.71 0.12
C ASN A 97 -1.72 -8.20 -0.81
N ASP A 98 -1.54 -7.49 -1.93
CA ASP A 98 -0.60 -7.87 -2.99
C ASP A 98 0.84 -7.81 -2.50
N LEU A 99 1.19 -6.79 -1.69
CA LEU A 99 2.49 -6.70 -1.01
C LEU A 99 2.75 -7.92 -0.11
N ALA A 100 1.76 -8.31 0.72
CA ALA A 100 1.92 -9.47 1.59
C ALA A 100 2.13 -10.76 0.81
N ARG A 101 1.44 -10.90 -0.34
CA ARG A 101 1.57 -12.06 -1.21
C ARG A 101 2.97 -12.15 -1.81
N ASP A 102 3.51 -11.06 -2.35
CA ASP A 102 4.84 -11.06 -2.96
C ASP A 102 5.95 -11.30 -1.94
N LEU A 103 5.81 -10.73 -0.74
CA LEU A 103 6.75 -10.92 0.35
C LEU A 103 6.58 -12.27 1.09
N ASN A 104 5.61 -13.11 0.68
CA ASN A 104 5.25 -14.37 1.33
C ASN A 104 4.86 -14.21 2.81
N ILE A 105 4.24 -13.08 3.15
CA ILE A 105 3.68 -12.85 4.48
C ILE A 105 2.42 -13.70 4.63
N PRO A 106 2.24 -14.43 5.74
CA PRO A 106 1.05 -15.24 5.98
C PRO A 106 -0.25 -14.43 5.87
N LYS A 107 -1.27 -15.00 5.19
CA LYS A 107 -2.59 -14.37 5.08
C LYS A 107 -3.39 -14.39 6.37
N GLU A 108 -3.08 -15.35 7.24
CA GLU A 108 -3.70 -15.51 8.54
C GLU A 108 -3.06 -14.50 9.50
N PRO A 109 -3.85 -13.59 10.15
CA PRO A 109 -3.31 -12.48 10.93
C PRO A 109 -2.42 -12.89 12.09
N LYS A 110 -2.77 -13.96 12.82
CA LYS A 110 -1.95 -14.47 13.92
C LYS A 110 -0.61 -15.02 13.42
N ALA A 111 -0.60 -15.75 12.31
CA ALA A 111 0.63 -16.26 11.73
C ALA A 111 1.55 -15.12 11.19
N ALA A 112 0.95 -14.03 10.69
CA ALA A 112 1.72 -12.84 10.33
C ALA A 112 2.33 -12.15 11.56
N LEU A 113 1.59 -12.06 12.68
CA LEU A 113 2.12 -11.56 13.94
C LEU A 113 3.25 -12.45 14.45
N ASP A 114 3.06 -13.79 14.45
CA ASP A 114 4.09 -14.73 14.88
C ASP A 114 5.39 -14.60 14.08
N LEU A 115 5.28 -14.31 12.76
CA LEU A 115 6.44 -14.02 11.93
C LEU A 115 7.18 -12.75 12.38
N ILE A 116 6.44 -11.68 12.72
CA ILE A 116 7.00 -10.41 13.20
C ILE A 116 7.69 -10.58 14.55
N LEU A 117 7.11 -11.38 15.44
CA LEU A 117 7.63 -11.57 16.81
C LEU A 117 8.82 -12.53 16.90
N ARG A 118 9.11 -13.31 15.86
CA ARG A 118 10.24 -14.27 15.85
C ARG A 118 11.62 -13.63 15.83
N ASP A 119 11.71 -12.32 15.79
CA ASP A 119 12.98 -11.56 15.72
C ASP A 119 13.92 -12.01 14.58
N ALA A 120 13.33 -12.43 13.47
CA ALA A 120 14.08 -12.76 12.26
C ALA A 120 14.69 -11.48 11.66
N ALA A 121 15.82 -11.64 10.99
CA ALA A 121 16.44 -10.52 10.28
C ALA A 121 15.44 -9.86 9.29
N PRO A 122 15.27 -8.54 9.32
CA PRO A 122 14.36 -7.86 8.41
C PRO A 122 14.83 -8.02 6.96
N ARG A 123 13.87 -8.15 6.05
CA ARG A 123 14.14 -8.16 4.62
C ARG A 123 14.12 -6.72 4.11
N VAL A 124 15.18 -6.31 3.43
CA VAL A 124 15.23 -5.02 2.75
C VAL A 124 14.43 -5.12 1.44
N ILE A 125 13.60 -4.13 1.18
CA ILE A 125 12.85 -3.97 -0.06
C ILE A 125 13.07 -2.56 -0.62
N ASP A 126 13.02 -2.43 -1.93
CA ASP A 126 13.04 -1.13 -2.59
C ASP A 126 11.65 -0.49 -2.56
N LEU A 127 11.62 0.83 -2.48
CA LEU A 127 10.41 1.64 -2.61
C LEU A 127 10.50 2.48 -3.89
N GLY A 128 9.41 2.53 -4.63
CA GLY A 128 9.29 3.48 -5.73
C GLY A 128 8.91 4.87 -5.23
N ARG A 129 9.36 5.90 -5.95
CA ARG A 129 8.94 7.29 -5.73
C ARG A 129 8.32 7.84 -6.99
N LEU A 130 7.09 8.30 -6.90
CA LEU A 130 6.42 9.07 -7.93
C LEU A 130 6.56 10.55 -7.58
N THR A 131 7.07 11.35 -8.48
CA THR A 131 7.12 12.81 -8.34
C THR A 131 6.33 13.44 -9.46
N TYR A 132 5.39 14.32 -9.12
CA TYR A 132 4.66 15.15 -10.06
C TYR A 132 5.43 16.45 -10.27
N LEU A 133 5.74 16.72 -11.54
CA LEU A 133 6.36 17.97 -11.96
C LEU A 133 5.31 18.74 -12.75
N ASP A 134 4.71 19.73 -12.13
CA ASP A 134 3.78 20.67 -12.76
C ASP A 134 4.36 22.07 -12.58
N GLU A 135 4.50 22.83 -13.66
CA GLU A 135 5.11 24.17 -13.63
C GLU A 135 4.36 25.14 -12.72
N ASP A 136 3.05 24.92 -12.54
CA ASP A 136 2.17 25.80 -11.76
C ASP A 136 1.90 25.30 -10.34
N GLN A 137 2.42 24.14 -9.94
CA GLN A 137 2.16 23.52 -8.64
C GLN A 137 3.47 23.17 -7.92
N PRO A 138 3.49 23.18 -6.58
CA PRO A 138 4.65 22.69 -5.85
C PRO A 138 4.88 21.21 -6.17
N GLU A 139 6.15 20.82 -6.21
CA GLU A 139 6.55 19.43 -6.40
C GLU A 139 5.91 18.52 -5.33
N GLU A 140 5.14 17.56 -5.76
CA GLU A 140 4.55 16.56 -4.88
C GLU A 140 5.14 15.18 -5.16
N SER A 141 5.72 14.57 -4.13
CA SER A 141 6.29 13.22 -4.20
C SER A 141 5.48 12.25 -3.33
N ARG A 142 5.33 11.02 -3.84
CA ARG A 142 4.68 9.91 -3.11
C ARG A 142 5.51 8.65 -3.22
N LEU A 143 5.64 7.92 -2.12
CA LEU A 143 6.26 6.61 -2.10
C LEU A 143 5.22 5.53 -2.44
N PHE A 144 5.65 4.46 -3.10
CA PHE A 144 4.83 3.27 -3.31
C PHE A 144 5.67 1.99 -3.10
N ALA A 145 5.04 0.96 -2.56
CA ALA A 145 5.69 -0.32 -2.29
C ALA A 145 5.29 -1.41 -3.30
N VAL A 146 4.19 -1.24 -4.04
CA VAL A 146 3.68 -2.26 -4.99
C VAL A 146 3.82 -1.77 -6.41
N SER A 147 3.01 -0.82 -6.79
CA SER A 147 2.96 -0.30 -8.16
C SER A 147 2.50 1.15 -8.20
N CYS A 148 2.82 1.81 -9.31
CA CYS A 148 2.33 3.12 -9.67
C CYS A 148 1.98 3.15 -11.15
N GLY A 149 0.78 3.59 -11.49
CA GLY A 149 0.28 3.61 -12.87
C GLY A 149 -0.22 4.98 -13.30
N ILE A 150 -0.12 5.25 -14.61
CA ILE A 150 -0.64 6.45 -15.27
C ILE A 150 -1.50 6.02 -16.45
N GLY A 151 -2.63 6.70 -16.66
CA GLY A 151 -3.54 6.47 -17.78
C GLY A 151 -4.74 5.61 -17.40
N PHE A 152 -5.07 4.63 -18.24
CA PHE A 152 -6.28 3.80 -18.11
C PHE A 152 -6.41 3.14 -16.74
N ASP A 153 -5.35 2.53 -16.24
CA ASP A 153 -5.34 1.85 -14.95
C ASP A 153 -5.64 2.82 -13.80
N ALA A 154 -4.96 3.96 -13.76
CA ALA A 154 -5.23 5.02 -12.80
C ALA A 154 -6.67 5.54 -12.89
N ALA A 155 -7.23 5.67 -14.09
CA ALA A 155 -8.61 6.11 -14.29
C ALA A 155 -9.63 5.09 -13.76
N VAL A 156 -9.38 3.78 -13.97
CA VAL A 156 -10.21 2.70 -13.41
C VAL A 156 -10.17 2.74 -11.88
N CYS A 157 -8.99 2.88 -11.29
CA CYS A 157 -8.83 2.98 -9.84
C CYS A 157 -9.54 4.21 -9.27
N ALA A 158 -9.37 5.38 -9.89
CA ALA A 158 -10.01 6.63 -9.48
C ALA A 158 -11.54 6.52 -9.52
N GLU A 159 -12.12 6.01 -10.61
CA GLU A 159 -13.57 5.82 -10.73
C GLU A 159 -14.08 4.80 -9.71
N ALA A 160 -13.35 3.70 -9.51
CA ALA A 160 -13.70 2.68 -8.52
C ALA A 160 -13.69 3.21 -7.08
N MET A 161 -12.79 4.13 -6.75
CA MET A 161 -12.73 4.77 -5.43
C MET A 161 -13.93 5.68 -5.16
N HIS A 162 -14.46 6.35 -6.18
CA HIS A 162 -15.58 7.29 -6.05
C HIS A 162 -16.94 6.66 -6.36
N SER A 163 -17.00 5.37 -6.73
CA SER A 163 -18.23 4.69 -7.09
C SER A 163 -19.07 4.37 -5.85
N PRO A 164 -20.28 4.93 -5.71
CA PRO A 164 -21.19 4.61 -4.59
C PRO A 164 -21.70 3.17 -4.64
N ILE A 165 -21.62 2.52 -5.80
CA ILE A 165 -22.08 1.16 -6.05
C ILE A 165 -21.10 0.13 -5.48
N LYS A 166 -19.82 0.49 -5.33
CA LYS A 166 -18.76 -0.41 -4.89
C LYS A 166 -19.06 -1.06 -3.53
N ASP A 167 -19.49 -0.27 -2.54
CA ASP A 167 -19.74 -0.78 -1.19
C ASP A 167 -20.93 -1.75 -1.15
N THR A 168 -21.97 -1.46 -1.92
CA THR A 168 -23.12 -2.34 -2.05
C THR A 168 -22.77 -3.65 -2.76
N MET A 169 -22.05 -3.57 -3.87
CA MET A 169 -21.62 -4.73 -4.66
C MET A 169 -20.62 -5.59 -3.90
N ASN A 170 -19.73 -4.99 -3.12
CA ASN A 170 -18.80 -5.74 -2.26
C ASN A 170 -19.52 -6.52 -1.17
N ARG A 171 -20.60 -5.96 -0.59
CA ARG A 171 -21.43 -6.65 0.42
C ARG A 171 -22.10 -7.91 -0.11
N ILE A 172 -22.48 -7.92 -1.37
CA ILE A 172 -23.13 -9.06 -2.03
C ILE A 172 -22.16 -9.96 -2.80
N GLY A 173 -20.84 -9.74 -2.66
CA GLY A 173 -19.80 -10.57 -3.29
C GLY A 173 -19.56 -10.30 -4.77
N LEU A 174 -20.18 -9.28 -5.36
CA LEU A 174 -20.09 -8.92 -6.78
C LEU A 174 -19.10 -7.78 -7.08
N GLY A 175 -18.21 -7.46 -6.15
CA GLY A 175 -17.22 -6.37 -6.29
C GLY A 175 -16.33 -6.51 -7.54
N LYS A 176 -15.96 -7.75 -7.92
CA LYS A 176 -15.18 -8.00 -9.15
C LYS A 176 -15.92 -7.60 -10.42
N LEU A 177 -17.25 -7.78 -10.48
CA LEU A 177 -18.07 -7.38 -11.63
C LEU A 177 -18.15 -5.85 -11.75
N THR A 178 -18.16 -5.13 -10.64
CA THR A 178 -18.11 -3.67 -10.64
C THR A 178 -16.81 -3.17 -11.26
N TYR A 179 -15.67 -3.71 -10.85
CA TYR A 179 -14.37 -3.37 -11.43
C TYR A 179 -14.31 -3.68 -12.93
N LEU A 180 -14.83 -4.84 -13.34
CA LEU A 180 -14.90 -5.22 -14.76
C LEU A 180 -15.75 -4.24 -15.56
N GLY A 181 -16.91 -3.83 -15.03
CA GLY A 181 -17.81 -2.86 -15.68
C GLY A 181 -17.16 -1.48 -15.83
N ILE A 182 -16.46 -1.00 -14.77
CA ILE A 182 -15.72 0.26 -14.82
C ILE A 182 -14.57 0.15 -15.82
N ALA A 183 -13.80 -0.94 -15.81
CA ALA A 183 -12.70 -1.15 -16.73
C ALA A 183 -13.18 -1.16 -18.18
N LEU A 184 -14.28 -1.86 -18.48
CA LEU A 184 -14.84 -1.89 -19.83
C LEU A 184 -15.34 -0.51 -20.29
N LYS A 185 -16.01 0.23 -19.42
CA LYS A 185 -16.41 1.62 -19.69
C LYS A 185 -15.21 2.50 -19.99
N GLN A 186 -14.20 2.47 -19.11
CA GLN A 186 -12.97 3.25 -19.28
C GLN A 186 -12.22 2.86 -20.56
N LEU A 187 -12.17 1.57 -20.90
CA LEU A 187 -11.54 1.11 -22.14
C LEU A 187 -12.19 1.70 -23.41
N ILE A 188 -13.54 1.79 -23.41
CA ILE A 188 -14.30 2.35 -24.53
C ILE A 188 -14.12 3.87 -24.60
N THR A 189 -14.03 4.55 -23.45
CA THR A 189 -13.96 6.02 -23.38
C THR A 189 -12.53 6.57 -23.32
N ALA A 190 -11.53 5.70 -23.12
CA ALA A 190 -10.13 6.10 -22.98
C ALA A 190 -9.62 6.85 -24.21
N ARG A 191 -9.09 8.04 -23.98
CA ARG A 191 -8.41 8.81 -25.02
C ARG A 191 -6.97 8.32 -25.11
N LYS A 192 -6.57 7.89 -26.28
CA LYS A 192 -5.17 7.57 -26.56
C LYS A 192 -4.44 8.87 -26.87
N VAL A 193 -3.42 9.15 -26.08
CA VAL A 193 -2.56 10.34 -26.23
C VAL A 193 -1.16 9.91 -26.63
N SER A 194 -0.35 10.83 -27.14
CA SER A 194 1.08 10.59 -27.31
C SER A 194 1.81 10.78 -25.99
N CYS A 195 2.84 9.96 -25.77
CA CYS A 195 3.69 10.02 -24.59
C CYS A 195 5.14 9.78 -25.02
N THR A 196 6.07 10.49 -24.39
CA THR A 196 7.50 10.16 -24.44
C THR A 196 7.88 9.65 -23.06
N LEU A 197 8.50 8.47 -23.00
CA LEU A 197 9.00 7.86 -21.79
C LEU A 197 10.52 7.81 -21.87
N THR A 198 11.19 8.47 -20.94
CA THR A 198 12.63 8.40 -20.77
C THR A 198 12.93 7.43 -19.63
N LEU A 199 13.69 6.39 -19.91
CA LEU A 199 14.17 5.42 -18.93
C LEU A 199 15.64 5.69 -18.65
N GLU A 200 15.98 5.93 -17.38
CA GLU A 200 17.35 6.16 -16.94
C GLU A 200 17.78 5.06 -15.96
N ASP A 201 18.83 4.33 -16.33
CA ASP A 201 19.53 3.42 -15.44
C ASP A 201 20.81 4.11 -14.95
N THR A 202 20.72 4.70 -13.77
CA THR A 202 21.83 5.44 -13.18
C THR A 202 22.98 4.54 -12.74
N VAL A 203 22.73 3.26 -12.47
CA VAL A 203 23.74 2.28 -12.07
C VAL A 203 24.65 1.91 -13.25
N HIS A 204 24.05 1.70 -14.44
CA HIS A 204 24.79 1.32 -15.64
C HIS A 204 25.00 2.49 -16.61
N ASN A 205 24.63 3.71 -16.22
CA ASN A 205 24.71 4.93 -17.02
C ASN A 205 24.10 4.74 -18.42
N ARG A 206 22.86 4.23 -18.46
CA ARG A 206 22.09 4.01 -19.69
C ARG A 206 20.86 4.87 -19.69
N GLN A 207 20.51 5.40 -20.85
CA GLN A 207 19.28 6.12 -21.08
C GLN A 207 18.62 5.59 -22.34
N GLU A 208 17.31 5.44 -22.31
CA GLU A 208 16.49 5.02 -23.44
C GLU A 208 15.24 5.89 -23.52
N ASP A 209 14.99 6.45 -24.71
CA ASP A 209 13.80 7.26 -24.98
C ASP A 209 12.83 6.46 -25.86
N LEU A 210 11.62 6.25 -25.35
CA LEU A 210 10.54 5.55 -26.02
C LEU A 210 9.44 6.56 -26.44
N SER A 211 9.19 6.69 -27.74
CA SER A 211 8.07 7.49 -28.23
C SER A 211 6.86 6.60 -28.44
N LEU A 212 5.80 6.87 -27.70
CA LEU A 212 4.54 6.12 -27.69
C LEU A 212 3.43 6.98 -28.31
N PRO A 213 3.18 6.89 -29.64
CA PRO A 213 2.22 7.76 -30.32
C PRO A 213 0.76 7.52 -29.92
N ARG A 214 0.47 6.36 -29.37
CA ARG A 214 -0.88 5.94 -28.92
C ARG A 214 -0.79 5.22 -27.60
N PHE A 215 -0.59 5.99 -26.55
CA PHE A 215 -0.44 5.52 -25.19
C PHE A 215 -1.82 5.28 -24.54
N LEU A 216 -1.97 4.18 -23.85
CA LEU A 216 -3.14 3.85 -23.05
C LEU A 216 -2.82 3.90 -21.55
N PHE A 217 -1.78 3.23 -21.12
CA PHE A 217 -1.28 3.27 -19.74
C PHE A 217 0.17 2.81 -19.67
N VAL A 218 0.83 3.21 -18.59
CA VAL A 218 2.13 2.70 -18.14
C VAL A 218 2.02 2.38 -16.65
N THR A 219 2.57 1.26 -16.24
CA THR A 219 2.67 0.88 -14.83
C THR A 219 4.13 0.58 -14.48
N CYS A 220 4.63 1.21 -13.41
CA CYS A 220 5.88 0.88 -12.79
C CYS A 220 5.60 -0.05 -11.61
N MET A 221 6.23 -1.22 -11.58
CA MET A 221 5.99 -2.25 -10.58
C MET A 221 7.27 -2.57 -9.82
N SER A 222 7.21 -2.53 -8.48
CA SER A 222 8.28 -2.98 -7.58
C SER A 222 8.12 -4.45 -7.20
N HIS A 223 6.93 -5.03 -7.40
CA HIS A 223 6.56 -6.38 -7.04
C HIS A 223 5.79 -7.08 -8.16
N ARG A 224 5.70 -8.42 -8.07
CA ARG A 224 5.13 -9.28 -9.13
C ARG A 224 3.60 -9.33 -9.15
N TYR A 225 2.93 -8.88 -8.10
CA TYR A 225 1.47 -9.00 -7.97
C TYR A 225 0.81 -7.64 -7.88
N GLU A 226 -0.28 -7.49 -8.63
CA GLU A 226 -1.13 -6.31 -8.62
C GLU A 226 -2.60 -6.69 -8.84
N GLY A 227 -3.52 -5.82 -8.40
CA GLY A 227 -4.95 -5.94 -8.70
C GLY A 227 -5.64 -7.17 -8.12
N GLY A 228 -5.20 -7.65 -6.95
CA GLY A 228 -5.80 -8.80 -6.25
C GLY A 228 -5.23 -10.15 -6.68
N GLY A 229 -3.97 -10.18 -7.11
CA GLY A 229 -3.19 -11.38 -7.33
C GLY A 229 -2.95 -11.77 -8.79
N ASN A 230 -3.11 -10.84 -9.70
CA ASN A 230 -2.58 -11.00 -11.05
C ASN A 230 -1.05 -10.93 -10.98
N GLN A 231 -0.38 -11.89 -11.57
CA GLN A 231 1.08 -11.93 -11.69
C GLN A 231 1.47 -11.36 -13.06
N PHE A 232 2.42 -10.43 -13.07
CA PHE A 232 2.98 -9.81 -14.26
C PHE A 232 4.46 -10.16 -14.42
#